data_aa8841560ff64ae7c46467100f2be99c
#
_entry.id   aa8841560ff64ae7c46467100f2be99c
#
_cell.length_a   1.000
_cell.length_b   1.000
_cell.length_c   1.000
_cell.angle_alpha   90.00
_cell.angle_beta   90.00
_cell.angle_gamma   90.00
#
_symmetry.space_group_name_H-M   'P 1'
#
loop_
_entity.id
_entity.type
_entity.pdbx_description
1 polymer ?
#
loop_
_entity_poly.entity_id
_entity_poly.type
_entity_poly.pdbx_seq_one_letter_code
_entity_poly.pdbx_strand_id
1 'polypeptide(L)'
;MTITKRDVADALYLSCVENYFLAWLEKMYDVTKLYGSTFVGLGQLFDDFSRGATYENYCNIPRLQDVAEEYGIVWHEYRRCSAKDAVRVLREQPKSTLCLSRVNTSFFEGYKRASWREDHYICIDGELLWLNQYPLSEGKYDFEQFCRVYDGAMVLYMPGELNVIPPDSLREEIAGQRFDSVHMPERISGVESAIGVLRVTRRRMEKYYAGNERLQALLQKEVKLLDEMYFLLRLKQIKQQSGADKAACRQRAMDAIEEPLERVFALEREMAEVMRNGT
;
A
#
# COMPACT_ATOMS: atom_id res chain seq x y z
N MET A 1 -17.55 14.43 -2.41
CA MET A 1 -16.36 13.55 -2.38
C MET A 1 -16.56 12.37 -3.32
N THR A 2 -15.52 12.00 -4.08
CA THR A 2 -15.61 10.98 -5.14
C THR A 2 -15.51 9.54 -4.63
N ILE A 3 -14.86 9.34 -3.49
CA ILE A 3 -14.65 8.04 -2.82
C ILE A 3 -15.30 8.01 -1.45
N THR A 4 -15.64 6.83 -0.98
CA THR A 4 -16.34 6.57 0.30
C THR A 4 -15.52 5.64 1.19
N LYS A 5 -15.92 5.47 2.45
CA LYS A 5 -15.30 4.49 3.37
C LYS A 5 -15.22 3.09 2.78
N ARG A 6 -16.24 2.67 2.03
CA ARG A 6 -16.28 1.33 1.44
C ARG A 6 -15.17 1.14 0.40
N ASP A 7 -14.89 2.18 -0.37
CA ASP A 7 -13.87 2.13 -1.43
C ASP A 7 -12.45 1.99 -0.90
N VAL A 8 -12.19 2.51 0.32
CA VAL A 8 -10.85 2.49 0.94
C VAL A 8 -10.71 1.45 2.06
N ALA A 9 -11.73 0.64 2.30
CA ALA A 9 -11.73 -0.38 3.37
C ALA A 9 -10.79 -1.56 3.08
N ASP A 10 -10.57 -1.88 1.81
CA ASP A 10 -9.70 -2.98 1.40
C ASP A 10 -8.22 -2.62 1.57
N ALA A 11 -7.46 -3.53 2.19
CA ALA A 11 -6.03 -3.35 2.44
C ALA A 11 -5.17 -3.71 1.20
N LEU A 12 -5.46 -3.08 0.05
CA LEU A 12 -4.73 -3.29 -1.21
C LEU A 12 -3.66 -2.23 -1.48
N TYR A 13 -3.21 -1.54 -0.47
CA TYR A 13 -2.32 -0.39 -0.57
C TYR A 13 -1.08 -0.55 0.31
N LEU A 14 0.00 0.09 -0.09
CA LEU A 14 1.24 0.23 0.68
C LEU A 14 1.37 1.62 1.32
N SER A 15 0.69 2.63 0.77
CA SER A 15 0.63 3.99 1.35
C SER A 15 -0.79 4.57 1.32
N CYS A 16 -1.03 5.61 2.14
CA CYS A 16 -2.34 6.28 2.17
C CYS A 16 -2.67 6.95 0.83
N VAL A 17 -1.70 7.59 0.18
CA VAL A 17 -1.90 8.24 -1.12
C VAL A 17 -2.25 7.21 -2.19
N GLU A 18 -1.50 6.09 -2.22
CA GLU A 18 -1.76 4.99 -3.16
C GLU A 18 -3.18 4.41 -2.99
N ASN A 19 -3.62 4.20 -1.75
CA ASN A 19 -4.96 3.67 -1.50
C ASN A 19 -6.07 4.57 -2.03
N TYR A 20 -6.02 5.86 -1.73
CA TYR A 20 -7.01 6.80 -2.24
C TYR A 20 -6.96 6.89 -3.76
N PHE A 21 -5.76 6.92 -4.34
CA PHE A 21 -5.58 7.00 -5.78
C PHE A 21 -6.16 5.78 -6.50
N LEU A 22 -5.84 4.57 -6.04
CA LEU A 22 -6.37 3.33 -6.63
C LEU A 22 -7.89 3.22 -6.44
N ALA A 23 -8.41 3.52 -5.25
CA ALA A 23 -9.85 3.51 -4.99
C ALA A 23 -10.63 4.51 -5.85
N TRP A 24 -10.03 5.66 -6.16
CA TRP A 24 -10.59 6.65 -7.06
C TRP A 24 -10.50 6.22 -8.53
N LEU A 25 -9.34 5.67 -8.93
CA LEU A 25 -9.08 5.21 -10.29
C LEU A 25 -10.01 4.05 -10.69
N GLU A 26 -10.21 3.07 -9.79
CA GLU A 26 -11.11 1.92 -9.98
C GLU A 26 -12.56 2.33 -10.31
N LYS A 27 -12.99 3.53 -9.93
CA LYS A 27 -14.33 4.03 -10.28
C LYS A 27 -14.49 4.46 -11.72
N MET A 28 -13.39 4.72 -12.40
CA MET A 28 -13.39 5.26 -13.75
C MET A 28 -12.77 4.31 -14.77
N TYR A 29 -11.86 3.47 -14.35
CA TYR A 29 -11.05 2.62 -15.21
C TYR A 29 -10.91 1.21 -14.65
N ASP A 30 -10.69 0.24 -15.54
CA ASP A 30 -10.25 -1.09 -15.12
C ASP A 30 -8.76 -1.04 -14.76
N VAL A 31 -8.47 -1.09 -13.46
CA VAL A 31 -7.09 -1.06 -12.94
C VAL A 31 -6.53 -2.47 -12.68
N THR A 32 -7.26 -3.51 -13.03
CA THR A 32 -6.86 -4.90 -12.75
C THR A 32 -5.48 -5.22 -13.31
N LYS A 33 -5.17 -4.69 -14.50
CA LYS A 33 -3.85 -4.88 -15.14
C LYS A 33 -2.68 -4.27 -14.35
N LEU A 34 -2.92 -3.20 -13.59
CA LEU A 34 -1.89 -2.62 -12.72
C LEU A 34 -1.47 -3.58 -11.61
N TYR A 35 -2.37 -4.44 -11.17
CA TYR A 35 -2.06 -5.40 -10.12
C TYR A 35 -1.12 -6.50 -10.58
N GLY A 36 -1.09 -6.80 -11.88
CA GLY A 36 -0.12 -7.71 -12.48
C GLY A 36 1.32 -7.19 -12.39
N SER A 37 1.54 -5.89 -12.63
CA SER A 37 2.86 -5.26 -12.56
C SER A 37 3.44 -5.11 -11.16
N THR A 38 2.67 -5.44 -10.12
CA THR A 38 3.13 -5.38 -8.70
C THR A 38 3.65 -6.73 -8.19
N PHE A 39 3.82 -7.71 -9.04
CA PHE A 39 4.33 -9.01 -8.63
C PHE A 39 5.79 -8.93 -8.15
N VAL A 40 6.05 -9.50 -7.00
CA VAL A 40 7.38 -9.63 -6.42
C VAL A 40 7.46 -10.93 -5.62
N GLY A 41 8.56 -11.69 -5.71
CA GLY A 41 8.80 -12.90 -4.93
C GLY A 41 9.33 -12.58 -3.53
N LEU A 42 9.02 -13.42 -2.54
CA LEU A 42 9.50 -13.26 -1.17
C LEU A 42 11.04 -13.28 -1.09
N GLY A 43 11.69 -14.15 -1.86
CA GLY A 43 13.15 -14.21 -1.94
C GLY A 43 13.77 -12.89 -2.42
N GLN A 44 13.17 -12.25 -3.42
CA GLN A 44 13.60 -10.95 -3.90
C GLN A 44 13.42 -9.87 -2.83
N LEU A 45 12.27 -9.85 -2.15
CA LEU A 45 12.04 -8.91 -1.06
C LEU A 45 13.05 -9.07 0.08
N PHE A 46 13.35 -10.30 0.49
CA PHE A 46 14.34 -10.54 1.52
C PHE A 46 15.73 -10.06 1.12
N ASP A 47 16.15 -10.33 -0.11
CA ASP A 47 17.42 -9.83 -0.65
C ASP A 47 17.47 -8.29 -0.64
N ASP A 48 16.40 -7.63 -1.07
CA ASP A 48 16.34 -6.17 -1.14
C ASP A 48 16.36 -5.53 0.26
N PHE A 49 15.56 -6.04 1.19
CA PHE A 49 15.56 -5.56 2.57
C PHE A 49 16.88 -5.87 3.31
N SER A 50 17.58 -6.95 2.96
CA SER A 50 18.92 -7.24 3.46
C SER A 50 19.96 -6.24 2.99
N ARG A 51 19.78 -5.70 1.77
CA ARG A 51 20.65 -4.65 1.18
C ARG A 51 20.26 -3.23 1.60
N GLY A 52 19.28 -3.09 2.48
CA GLY A 52 18.86 -1.80 3.02
C GLY A 52 17.67 -1.15 2.34
N ALA A 53 16.94 -1.87 1.49
CA ALA A 53 15.64 -1.39 1.04
C ALA A 53 14.71 -1.17 2.24
N THR A 54 13.82 -0.20 2.10
CA THR A 54 12.82 0.15 3.10
C THR A 54 11.41 -0.08 2.53
N TYR A 55 10.41 -0.03 3.39
CA TYR A 55 9.02 -0.13 2.96
C TYR A 55 8.63 0.94 1.93
N GLU A 56 9.19 2.15 2.07
CA GLU A 56 8.94 3.25 1.14
C GLU A 56 9.38 2.96 -0.29
N ASN A 57 10.38 2.11 -0.50
CA ASN A 57 10.79 1.70 -1.84
C ASN A 57 9.68 0.96 -2.60
N TYR A 58 8.69 0.41 -1.88
CA TYR A 58 7.58 -0.35 -2.43
C TYR A 58 6.24 0.37 -2.35
N CYS A 59 6.17 1.52 -1.65
CA CYS A 59 4.92 2.29 -1.47
C CYS A 59 4.35 2.84 -2.77
N ASN A 60 5.16 2.94 -3.82
CA ASN A 60 4.78 3.51 -5.12
C ASN A 60 5.09 2.52 -6.26
N ILE A 61 4.52 1.33 -6.20
CA ILE A 61 4.66 0.34 -7.25
C ILE A 61 3.31 0.15 -7.98
N PRO A 62 3.25 0.43 -9.26
CA PRO A 62 4.11 1.33 -10.02
C PRO A 62 4.08 2.75 -9.44
N ARG A 63 5.02 3.62 -9.77
CA ARG A 63 5.02 5.01 -9.27
C ARG A 63 3.70 5.69 -9.63
N LEU A 64 3.07 6.35 -8.66
CA LEU A 64 1.75 6.95 -8.88
C LEU A 64 1.73 8.00 -10.00
N GLN A 65 2.85 8.72 -10.20
CA GLN A 65 2.99 9.66 -11.31
C GLN A 65 3.01 8.94 -12.66
N ASP A 66 3.76 7.85 -12.77
CA ASP A 66 3.86 7.06 -14.01
C ASP A 66 2.47 6.49 -14.34
N VAL A 67 1.77 5.96 -13.35
CA VAL A 67 0.37 5.48 -13.50
C VAL A 67 -0.56 6.62 -13.93
N ALA A 68 -0.45 7.78 -13.30
CA ALA A 68 -1.27 8.92 -13.67
C ALA A 68 -1.05 9.30 -15.14
N GLU A 69 0.21 9.33 -15.61
CA GLU A 69 0.56 9.62 -17.00
C GLU A 69 0.02 8.56 -17.97
N GLU A 70 0.15 7.27 -17.64
CA GLU A 70 -0.35 6.16 -18.44
C GLU A 70 -1.87 6.21 -18.63
N TYR A 71 -2.62 6.62 -17.59
CA TYR A 71 -4.08 6.79 -17.66
C TYR A 71 -4.51 8.17 -18.15
N GLY A 72 -3.58 9.04 -18.57
CA GLY A 72 -3.87 10.40 -19.01
C GLY A 72 -4.37 11.32 -17.88
N ILE A 73 -4.07 10.98 -16.64
CA ILE A 73 -4.49 11.74 -15.47
C ILE A 73 -3.57 12.95 -15.28
N VAL A 74 -4.14 14.11 -15.10
CA VAL A 74 -3.41 15.32 -14.75
C VAL A 74 -3.32 15.39 -13.23
N TRP A 75 -2.11 15.62 -12.70
CA TRP A 75 -1.91 15.77 -11.27
C TRP A 75 -1.16 17.07 -10.94
N HIS A 76 -1.48 17.65 -9.77
CA HIS A 76 -0.84 18.86 -9.26
C HIS A 76 -0.50 18.69 -7.80
N GLU A 77 0.75 19.00 -7.43
CA GLU A 77 1.19 19.05 -6.05
C GLU A 77 1.39 20.50 -5.60
N TYR A 78 0.77 20.84 -4.49
CA TYR A 78 0.91 22.12 -3.81
C TYR A 78 1.74 21.92 -2.56
N ARG A 79 2.93 22.54 -2.53
CA ARG A 79 3.81 22.54 -1.36
C ARG A 79 3.85 23.94 -0.75
N ARG A 80 3.91 24.03 0.58
CA ARG A 80 3.93 25.29 1.32
C ARG A 80 2.72 26.18 1.02
N CYS A 81 1.58 25.56 0.80
CA CYS A 81 0.31 26.21 0.55
C CYS A 81 -0.34 26.61 1.88
N SER A 82 -0.87 27.83 2.01
CA SER A 82 -1.63 28.21 3.20
C SER A 82 -2.97 27.47 3.25
N ALA A 83 -3.52 27.26 4.45
CA ALA A 83 -4.84 26.63 4.63
C ALA A 83 -5.94 27.42 3.89
N LYS A 84 -5.84 28.75 3.86
CA LYS A 84 -6.78 29.61 3.13
C LYS A 84 -6.72 29.38 1.61
N ASP A 85 -5.52 29.26 1.06
CA ASP A 85 -5.33 28.98 -0.37
C ASP A 85 -5.73 27.55 -0.71
N ALA A 86 -5.43 26.59 0.17
CA ALA A 86 -5.86 25.21 0.01
C ALA A 86 -7.39 25.11 -0.09
N VAL A 87 -8.14 25.76 0.81
CA VAL A 87 -9.62 25.77 0.77
C VAL A 87 -10.13 26.42 -0.51
N ARG A 88 -9.49 27.51 -0.97
CA ARG A 88 -9.87 28.14 -2.24
C ARG A 88 -9.70 27.15 -3.39
N VAL A 89 -8.53 26.52 -3.48
CA VAL A 89 -8.25 25.53 -4.54
C VAL A 89 -9.22 24.36 -4.47
N LEU A 90 -9.48 23.80 -3.28
CA LEU A 90 -10.43 22.69 -3.11
C LEU A 90 -11.85 23.04 -3.59
N ARG A 91 -12.32 24.25 -3.34
CA ARG A 91 -13.65 24.71 -3.76
C ARG A 91 -13.80 24.89 -5.26
N GLU A 92 -12.70 25.16 -5.94
CA GLU A 92 -12.66 25.34 -7.41
C GLU A 92 -12.62 23.99 -8.16
N GLN A 93 -12.36 22.87 -7.45
CA GLN A 93 -12.21 21.58 -8.10
C GLN A 93 -13.55 20.95 -8.50
N PRO A 94 -13.63 20.34 -9.70
CA PRO A 94 -14.73 19.47 -10.07
C PRO A 94 -14.90 18.31 -9.07
N LYS A 95 -16.13 17.82 -8.92
CA LYS A 95 -16.41 16.66 -8.03
C LYS A 95 -15.69 15.38 -8.43
N SER A 96 -15.23 15.26 -9.67
CA SER A 96 -14.45 14.14 -10.19
C SER A 96 -12.99 14.16 -9.74
N THR A 97 -12.47 15.28 -9.25
CA THR A 97 -11.09 15.41 -8.77
C THR A 97 -10.90 14.66 -7.45
N LEU A 98 -9.83 13.88 -7.36
CA LEU A 98 -9.35 13.36 -6.08
C LEU A 98 -8.46 14.41 -5.43
N CYS A 99 -8.87 14.90 -4.27
CA CYS A 99 -8.11 15.89 -3.49
C CYS A 99 -7.58 15.24 -2.23
N LEU A 100 -6.26 15.27 -2.06
CA LEU A 100 -5.57 14.74 -0.88
C LEU A 100 -4.87 15.89 -0.16
N SER A 101 -5.17 16.08 1.12
CA SER A 101 -4.48 17.06 1.98
C SER A 101 -3.61 16.38 3.00
N ARG A 102 -2.36 16.84 3.13
CA ARG A 102 -1.47 16.42 4.20
C ARG A 102 -1.95 17.02 5.52
N VAL A 103 -1.98 16.17 6.55
CA VAL A 103 -2.46 16.56 7.87
C VAL A 103 -1.43 16.27 8.95
N ASN A 104 -1.40 17.12 9.95
CA ASN A 104 -0.62 16.90 11.15
C ASN A 104 -1.33 15.87 12.04
N THR A 105 -0.76 14.67 12.12
CA THR A 105 -1.31 13.55 12.88
C THR A 105 -1.48 13.84 14.37
N SER A 106 -0.73 14.79 14.94
CA SER A 106 -0.86 15.19 16.35
C SER A 106 -2.23 15.82 16.67
N PHE A 107 -2.90 16.40 15.68
CA PHE A 107 -4.22 17.02 15.81
C PHE A 107 -5.35 16.15 15.27
N PHE A 108 -5.02 15.01 14.68
CA PHE A 108 -6.00 14.11 14.13
C PHE A 108 -6.52 13.17 15.23
N GLU A 109 -7.83 13.18 15.49
CA GLU A 109 -8.42 12.48 16.64
C GLU A 109 -8.14 10.97 16.70
N GLY A 110 -7.97 10.31 15.56
CA GLY A 110 -7.65 8.90 15.47
C GLY A 110 -6.23 8.51 15.90
N TYR A 111 -5.31 9.49 15.97
CA TYR A 111 -3.88 9.27 16.19
C TYR A 111 -3.39 9.67 17.60
N LYS A 112 -4.25 9.75 18.59
CA LYS A 112 -3.94 10.19 19.98
C LYS A 112 -2.73 9.52 20.65
N ARG A 113 -2.11 8.50 20.03
CA ARG A 113 -0.94 7.77 20.56
C ARG A 113 0.24 7.69 19.61
N ALA A 114 0.15 8.25 18.41
CA ALA A 114 1.27 8.23 17.48
C ALA A 114 2.27 9.34 17.84
N SER A 115 3.41 8.94 18.37
CA SER A 115 4.54 9.85 18.67
C SER A 115 5.36 10.21 17.43
N TRP A 116 4.92 9.82 16.24
CA TRP A 116 5.65 9.95 15.01
C TRP A 116 4.98 10.98 14.10
N ARG A 117 5.76 11.88 13.59
CA ARG A 117 5.38 12.76 12.50
C ARG A 117 5.61 12.00 11.20
N GLU A 118 4.63 11.25 10.76
CA GLU A 118 4.61 10.72 9.40
C GLU A 118 3.80 11.66 8.53
N ASP A 119 4.23 11.82 7.28
CA ASP A 119 3.44 12.49 6.27
C ASP A 119 2.16 11.69 6.05
N HIS A 120 1.04 12.19 6.55
CA HIS A 120 -0.25 11.53 6.45
C HIS A 120 -1.21 12.36 5.61
N TYR A 121 -1.82 11.70 4.64
CA TYR A 121 -2.80 12.33 3.76
C TYR A 121 -4.20 11.81 4.04
N ILE A 122 -5.18 12.71 3.96
CA ILE A 122 -6.60 12.39 3.98
C ILE A 122 -7.24 12.84 2.66
N CYS A 123 -8.30 12.15 2.20
CA CYS A 123 -9.12 12.66 1.13
C CYS A 123 -10.05 13.74 1.69
N ILE A 124 -10.15 14.89 1.00
CA ILE A 124 -10.96 16.03 1.43
C ILE A 124 -11.55 16.75 0.22
N ASP A 125 -12.73 17.34 0.33
CA ASP A 125 -13.36 18.10 -0.73
C ASP A 125 -13.52 19.60 -0.39
N GLY A 126 -14.09 20.37 -1.31
CA GLY A 126 -14.28 21.81 -1.17
C GLY A 126 -15.26 22.23 -0.08
N GLU A 127 -16.07 21.32 0.44
CA GLU A 127 -16.95 21.52 1.60
C GLU A 127 -16.29 21.13 2.91
N LEU A 128 -15.00 20.74 2.85
CA LEU A 128 -14.19 20.21 3.95
C LEU A 128 -14.75 18.91 4.56
N LEU A 129 -15.50 18.14 3.76
CA LEU A 129 -15.78 16.75 4.07
C LEU A 129 -14.51 15.94 3.89
N TRP A 130 -14.15 15.15 4.90
CA TRP A 130 -12.92 14.39 4.87
C TRP A 130 -13.15 12.90 5.10
N LEU A 131 -12.27 12.09 4.53
CA LEU A 131 -12.20 10.64 4.68
C LEU A 131 -10.77 10.24 5.04
N ASN A 132 -10.63 9.47 6.11
CA ASN A 132 -9.38 8.84 6.53
C ASN A 132 -9.49 7.32 6.42
N GLN A 133 -8.46 6.69 5.86
CA GLN A 133 -8.42 5.24 5.67
C GLN A 133 -8.00 4.46 6.93
N TYR A 134 -7.12 5.05 7.77
CA TYR A 134 -6.61 4.38 8.96
C TYR A 134 -6.30 5.39 10.08
N PRO A 135 -7.02 5.31 11.21
CA PRO A 135 -8.23 4.52 11.40
C PRO A 135 -9.34 4.96 10.44
N LEU A 136 -10.14 4.01 9.96
CA LEU A 136 -11.20 4.29 8.98
C LEU A 136 -12.25 5.21 9.59
N SER A 137 -12.24 6.47 9.19
CA SER A 137 -13.11 7.51 9.74
C SER A 137 -13.42 8.59 8.69
N GLU A 138 -14.51 9.30 8.90
CA GLU A 138 -14.92 10.43 8.06
C GLU A 138 -15.58 11.49 8.92
N GLY A 139 -15.60 12.72 8.41
CA GLY A 139 -16.23 13.84 9.07
C GLY A 139 -16.24 15.11 8.24
N LYS A 140 -16.50 16.22 8.90
CA LYS A 140 -16.48 17.54 8.31
C LYS A 140 -15.70 18.47 9.23
N TYR A 141 -14.80 19.27 8.65
CA TYR A 141 -14.15 20.36 9.36
C TYR A 141 -14.88 21.68 9.10
N ASP A 142 -14.91 22.55 10.11
CA ASP A 142 -14.97 23.96 9.86
C ASP A 142 -13.60 24.52 9.44
N PHE A 143 -13.54 25.77 9.04
CA PHE A 143 -12.30 26.38 8.56
C PHE A 143 -11.21 26.43 9.65
N GLU A 144 -11.58 26.69 10.89
CA GLU A 144 -10.64 26.77 12.01
C GLU A 144 -10.05 25.41 12.34
N GLN A 145 -10.88 24.38 12.36
CA GLN A 145 -10.44 22.99 12.53
C GLN A 145 -9.51 22.56 11.40
N PHE A 146 -9.85 22.88 10.15
CA PHE A 146 -8.99 22.59 9.01
C PHE A 146 -7.63 23.27 9.14
N CYS A 147 -7.58 24.56 9.53
CA CYS A 147 -6.33 25.28 9.76
C CYS A 147 -5.42 24.60 10.81
N ARG A 148 -6.00 23.95 11.81
CA ARG A 148 -5.22 23.23 12.84
C ARG A 148 -4.61 21.94 12.34
N VAL A 149 -5.33 21.22 11.50
CA VAL A 149 -4.92 19.88 11.03
C VAL A 149 -4.10 19.94 9.76
N TYR A 150 -4.28 20.94 8.91
CA TYR A 150 -3.61 21.06 7.62
C TYR A 150 -2.10 21.32 7.78
N ASP A 151 -1.27 20.54 7.08
CA ASP A 151 0.19 20.61 7.17
C ASP A 151 0.86 21.11 5.87
N GLY A 152 0.26 22.11 5.23
CA GLY A 152 0.90 22.92 4.19
C GLY A 152 1.11 22.24 2.83
N ALA A 153 0.58 21.03 2.59
CA ALA A 153 0.68 20.35 1.31
C ALA A 153 -0.61 19.66 0.90
N MET A 154 -0.87 19.63 -0.41
CA MET A 154 -1.95 18.83 -0.98
C MET A 154 -1.60 18.33 -2.38
N VAL A 155 -2.25 17.26 -2.82
CA VAL A 155 -2.14 16.69 -4.15
C VAL A 155 -3.53 16.54 -4.75
N LEU A 156 -3.67 16.92 -6.01
CA LEU A 156 -4.90 16.79 -6.79
C LEU A 156 -4.66 15.85 -7.96
N TYR A 157 -5.58 14.93 -8.19
CA TYR A 157 -5.61 14.08 -9.38
C TYR A 157 -6.91 14.33 -10.14
N MET A 158 -6.80 14.73 -11.39
CA MET A 158 -7.92 15.08 -12.26
C MET A 158 -8.03 14.07 -13.40
N PRO A 159 -9.25 13.60 -13.73
CA PRO A 159 -9.44 12.75 -14.92
C PRO A 159 -8.98 13.50 -16.17
N GLY A 160 -8.20 12.82 -17.00
CA GLY A 160 -7.81 13.29 -18.33
C GLY A 160 -8.35 12.39 -19.43
N GLU A 161 -7.81 12.52 -20.62
CA GLU A 161 -8.12 11.61 -21.72
C GLU A 161 -7.44 10.26 -21.49
N LEU A 162 -8.20 9.16 -21.62
CA LEU A 162 -7.72 7.81 -21.40
C LEU A 162 -6.63 7.43 -22.40
N ASN A 163 -5.44 7.15 -21.93
CA ASN A 163 -4.38 6.53 -22.72
C ASN A 163 -4.52 5.00 -22.73
N VAL A 164 -4.01 4.36 -23.77
CA VAL A 164 -3.99 2.90 -23.86
C VAL A 164 -3.05 2.35 -22.82
N ILE A 165 -3.56 1.48 -21.94
CA ILE A 165 -2.72 0.78 -20.96
C ILE A 165 -1.77 -0.16 -21.71
N PRO A 166 -0.46 -0.18 -21.36
CA PRO A 166 0.51 -1.10 -21.97
C PRO A 166 0.07 -2.56 -21.83
N PRO A 167 0.44 -3.42 -22.80
CA PRO A 167 0.17 -4.84 -22.69
C PRO A 167 0.84 -5.44 -21.46
N ASP A 168 0.22 -6.47 -20.91
CA ASP A 168 0.64 -7.18 -19.72
C ASP A 168 1.98 -7.91 -19.95
N SER A 169 3.05 -7.44 -19.30
CA SER A 169 4.38 -8.04 -19.30
C SER A 169 4.61 -9.03 -18.15
N LEU A 170 3.56 -9.35 -17.39
CA LEU A 170 3.63 -10.13 -16.15
C LEU A 170 4.39 -11.45 -16.29
N ARG A 171 4.25 -12.14 -17.42
CA ARG A 171 4.97 -13.42 -17.66
C ARG A 171 6.48 -13.25 -17.68
N GLU A 172 6.97 -12.17 -18.29
CA GLU A 172 8.40 -11.87 -18.38
C GLU A 172 8.92 -11.43 -17.00
N GLU A 173 8.15 -10.65 -16.29
CA GLU A 173 8.47 -10.21 -14.92
C GLU A 173 8.56 -11.40 -13.96
N ILE A 174 7.60 -12.33 -13.99
CA ILE A 174 7.62 -13.54 -13.14
C ILE A 174 8.82 -14.43 -13.47
N ALA A 175 9.18 -14.59 -14.74
CA ALA A 175 10.32 -15.41 -15.14
C ALA A 175 11.65 -14.90 -14.58
N GLY A 176 11.76 -13.58 -14.32
CA GLY A 176 12.92 -12.94 -13.72
C GLY A 176 12.94 -12.94 -12.19
N GLN A 177 11.87 -13.33 -11.52
CA GLN A 177 11.77 -13.27 -10.05
C GLN A 177 12.49 -14.44 -9.36
N ARG A 178 13.02 -14.16 -8.16
CA ARG A 178 13.61 -15.18 -7.29
C ARG A 178 12.59 -15.67 -6.27
N PHE A 179 12.37 -16.97 -6.28
CA PHE A 179 11.46 -17.65 -5.33
C PHE A 179 12.20 -18.34 -4.18
N ASP A 180 13.54 -18.36 -4.20
CA ASP A 180 14.35 -18.90 -3.14
C ASP A 180 15.11 -17.76 -2.48
N SER A 181 15.02 -17.67 -1.16
CA SER A 181 15.79 -16.68 -0.40
C SER A 181 17.22 -17.15 -0.23
N VAL A 182 18.15 -16.28 -0.52
CA VAL A 182 19.55 -16.48 -0.23
C VAL A 182 19.95 -15.71 1.04
N HIS A 183 19.32 -14.57 1.32
CA HIS A 183 19.67 -13.68 2.41
C HIS A 183 18.46 -13.15 3.14
N MET A 184 18.23 -13.64 4.33
CA MET A 184 17.19 -13.13 5.21
C MET A 184 17.62 -11.82 5.89
N PRO A 185 16.76 -10.80 5.99
CA PRO A 185 17.10 -9.57 6.69
C PRO A 185 17.54 -9.82 8.14
N GLU A 186 18.61 -9.17 8.57
CA GLU A 186 19.14 -9.33 9.95
C GLU A 186 18.17 -8.78 11.00
N ARG A 187 17.37 -7.78 10.66
CA ARG A 187 16.40 -7.15 11.57
C ARG A 187 15.01 -7.74 11.38
N ILE A 188 14.32 -8.04 12.49
CA ILE A 188 12.91 -8.47 12.46
C ILE A 188 12.03 -7.47 11.70
N SER A 189 12.30 -6.16 11.83
CA SER A 189 11.57 -5.13 11.09
C SER A 189 11.72 -5.26 9.58
N GLY A 190 12.88 -5.69 9.07
CA GLY A 190 13.07 -5.96 7.65
C GLY A 190 12.24 -7.16 7.18
N VAL A 191 12.22 -8.23 7.96
CA VAL A 191 11.37 -9.41 7.68
C VAL A 191 9.88 -9.04 7.72
N GLU A 192 9.46 -8.29 8.75
CA GLU A 192 8.08 -7.80 8.88
C GLU A 192 7.67 -6.94 7.67
N SER A 193 8.55 -6.02 7.26
CA SER A 193 8.29 -5.13 6.13
C SER A 193 8.18 -5.90 4.82
N ALA A 194 9.08 -6.87 4.57
CA ALA A 194 9.03 -7.73 3.38
C ALA A 194 7.70 -8.52 3.32
N ILE A 195 7.31 -9.15 4.42
CA ILE A 195 6.03 -9.87 4.53
C ILE A 195 4.85 -8.89 4.37
N GLY A 196 4.94 -7.68 4.91
CA GLY A 196 3.94 -6.64 4.77
C GLY A 196 3.72 -6.23 3.31
N VAL A 197 4.79 -6.03 2.54
CA VAL A 197 4.74 -5.76 1.10
C VAL A 197 4.11 -6.94 0.36
N LEU A 198 4.59 -8.17 0.64
CA LEU A 198 4.10 -9.36 -0.04
C LEU A 198 2.59 -9.57 0.16
N ARG A 199 2.10 -9.37 1.38
CA ARG A 199 0.66 -9.45 1.70
C ARG A 199 -0.20 -8.56 0.81
N VAL A 200 0.22 -7.33 0.59
CA VAL A 200 -0.51 -6.37 -0.23
C VAL A 200 -0.45 -6.78 -1.70
N THR A 201 0.72 -7.11 -2.21
CA THR A 201 0.88 -7.51 -3.62
C THR A 201 0.13 -8.82 -3.93
N ARG A 202 0.09 -9.79 -3.01
CA ARG A 202 -0.70 -11.03 -3.20
C ARG A 202 -2.20 -10.79 -3.23
N ARG A 203 -2.73 -9.88 -2.42
CA ARG A 203 -4.14 -9.49 -2.48
C ARG A 203 -4.49 -8.76 -3.79
N ARG A 204 -3.57 -7.98 -4.35
CA ARG A 204 -3.72 -7.42 -5.70
C ARG A 204 -3.76 -8.51 -6.76
N MET A 205 -2.89 -9.51 -6.65
CA MET A 205 -2.89 -10.66 -7.56
C MET A 205 -4.17 -11.50 -7.45
N GLU A 206 -4.78 -11.64 -6.27
CA GLU A 206 -6.09 -12.27 -6.13
C GLU A 206 -7.14 -11.58 -7.01
N LYS A 207 -7.15 -10.26 -7.06
CA LYS A 207 -8.04 -9.51 -7.97
C LYS A 207 -7.68 -9.71 -9.44
N TYR A 208 -6.40 -9.66 -9.76
CA TYR A 208 -5.91 -9.84 -11.14
C TYR A 208 -6.24 -11.23 -11.71
N TYR A 209 -6.07 -12.27 -10.91
CA TYR A 209 -6.32 -13.66 -11.31
C TYR A 209 -7.71 -14.18 -10.90
N ALA A 210 -8.69 -13.31 -10.71
CA ALA A 210 -10.02 -13.71 -10.24
C ALA A 210 -10.71 -14.79 -11.09
N GLY A 211 -10.35 -14.90 -12.38
CA GLY A 211 -10.86 -15.94 -13.30
C GLY A 211 -10.10 -17.27 -13.25
N ASN A 212 -9.04 -17.42 -12.47
CA ASN A 212 -8.20 -18.60 -12.40
C ASN A 212 -8.31 -19.30 -11.05
N GLU A 213 -9.15 -20.34 -10.98
CA GLU A 213 -9.44 -21.05 -9.72
C GLU A 213 -8.19 -21.62 -9.04
N ARG A 214 -7.23 -22.16 -9.84
CA ARG A 214 -6.02 -22.74 -9.27
C ARG A 214 -5.12 -21.70 -8.65
N LEU A 215 -4.86 -20.60 -9.35
CA LEU A 215 -4.08 -19.48 -8.80
C LEU A 215 -4.76 -18.84 -7.61
N GLN A 216 -6.09 -18.66 -7.67
CA GLN A 216 -6.88 -18.16 -6.54
C GLN A 216 -6.69 -19.01 -5.29
N ALA A 217 -6.78 -20.33 -5.42
CA ALA A 217 -6.61 -21.23 -4.27
C ALA A 217 -5.20 -21.16 -3.67
N LEU A 218 -4.16 -20.99 -4.49
CA LEU A 218 -2.78 -20.83 -4.02
C LEU A 218 -2.56 -19.49 -3.34
N LEU A 219 -3.02 -18.40 -3.96
CA LEU A 219 -2.94 -17.04 -3.41
C LEU A 219 -3.64 -16.93 -2.06
N GLN A 220 -4.85 -17.48 -1.92
CA GLN A 220 -5.59 -17.46 -0.65
C GLN A 220 -4.84 -18.20 0.47
N LYS A 221 -4.23 -19.35 0.15
CA LYS A 221 -3.40 -20.09 1.12
C LYS A 221 -2.17 -19.27 1.53
N GLU A 222 -1.50 -18.64 0.56
CA GLU A 222 -0.34 -17.81 0.83
C GLU A 222 -0.69 -16.58 1.65
N VAL A 223 -1.73 -15.82 1.27
CA VAL A 223 -2.21 -14.64 2.02
C VAL A 223 -2.51 -15.00 3.48
N LYS A 224 -3.15 -16.14 3.73
CA LYS A 224 -3.42 -16.60 5.10
C LYS A 224 -2.14 -16.83 5.89
N LEU A 225 -1.14 -17.51 5.32
CA LEU A 225 0.16 -17.73 5.99
C LEU A 225 0.88 -16.39 6.23
N LEU A 226 0.86 -15.49 5.27
CA LEU A 226 1.47 -14.16 5.39
C LEU A 226 0.78 -13.32 6.48
N ASP A 227 -0.54 -13.38 6.60
CA ASP A 227 -1.28 -12.71 7.67
C ASP A 227 -0.89 -13.26 9.06
N GLU A 228 -0.79 -14.58 9.21
CA GLU A 228 -0.35 -15.24 10.44
C GLU A 228 1.08 -14.83 10.82
N MET A 229 2.02 -14.89 9.88
CA MET A 229 3.43 -14.52 10.09
C MET A 229 3.56 -13.03 10.45
N TYR A 230 2.89 -12.15 9.71
CA TYR A 230 2.91 -10.72 9.97
C TYR A 230 2.42 -10.39 11.39
N PHE A 231 1.32 -11.00 11.81
CA PHE A 231 0.78 -10.82 13.16
C PHE A 231 1.75 -11.31 14.23
N LEU A 232 2.37 -12.49 14.05
CA LEU A 232 3.36 -13.02 14.99
C LEU A 232 4.59 -12.11 15.13
N LEU A 233 5.13 -11.62 14.02
CA LEU A 233 6.28 -10.71 14.02
C LEU A 233 5.93 -9.39 14.73
N ARG A 234 4.74 -8.83 14.47
CA ARG A 234 4.27 -7.60 15.09
C ARG A 234 4.11 -7.72 16.60
N LEU A 235 3.54 -8.81 17.07
CA LEU A 235 3.45 -9.11 18.51
C LEU A 235 4.82 -9.22 19.17
N LYS A 236 5.82 -9.82 18.50
CA LYS A 236 7.18 -9.94 19.01
C LYS A 236 7.92 -8.62 19.05
N GLN A 237 7.72 -7.73 18.05
CA GLN A 237 8.25 -6.37 18.07
C GLN A 237 7.75 -5.56 19.27
N ILE A 238 6.45 -5.59 19.55
CA ILE A 238 5.86 -4.90 20.71
C ILE A 238 6.52 -5.38 22.02
N LYS A 239 6.79 -6.67 22.15
CA LYS A 239 7.49 -7.24 23.31
C LYS A 239 8.96 -6.84 23.40
N GLN A 240 9.65 -6.61 22.26
CA GLN A 240 11.02 -6.10 22.27
C GLN A 240 11.15 -4.68 22.81
N GLN A 241 10.16 -3.83 22.55
CA GLN A 241 10.15 -2.44 23.04
C GLN A 241 10.05 -2.36 24.57
N SER A 242 9.64 -3.43 25.24
CA SER A 242 9.48 -3.53 26.69
C SER A 242 10.72 -4.01 27.46
N GLY A 243 11.93 -4.06 26.84
CA GLY A 243 13.20 -4.28 27.56
C GLY A 243 13.74 -5.71 27.57
N ALA A 244 13.18 -6.63 26.79
CA ALA A 244 13.70 -7.99 26.66
C ALA A 244 14.98 -8.06 25.80
N ASP A 245 15.80 -9.09 26.02
CA ASP A 245 16.98 -9.39 25.19
C ASP A 245 16.60 -9.45 23.69
N LYS A 246 17.15 -8.53 22.91
CA LYS A 246 16.81 -8.36 21.49
C LYS A 246 17.19 -9.57 20.66
N ALA A 247 18.32 -10.22 20.95
CA ALA A 247 18.77 -11.39 20.20
C ALA A 247 17.87 -12.62 20.45
N ALA A 248 17.54 -12.88 21.72
CA ALA A 248 16.64 -13.96 22.07
C ALA A 248 15.19 -13.73 21.56
N CYS A 249 14.74 -12.47 21.51
CA CYS A 249 13.45 -12.15 20.92
C CYS A 249 13.44 -12.37 19.41
N ARG A 250 14.54 -11.99 18.71
CA ARG A 250 14.70 -12.24 17.28
C ARG A 250 14.66 -13.74 16.99
N GLN A 251 15.48 -14.54 17.67
CA GLN A 251 15.51 -15.98 17.45
C GLN A 251 14.12 -16.61 17.61
N ARG A 252 13.44 -16.35 18.72
CA ARG A 252 12.07 -16.84 18.95
C ARG A 252 11.04 -16.36 17.91
N ALA A 253 11.25 -15.20 17.30
CA ALA A 253 10.38 -14.71 16.23
C ALA A 253 10.65 -15.48 14.95
N MET A 254 11.91 -15.73 14.62
CA MET A 254 12.31 -16.49 13.45
C MET A 254 11.88 -17.96 13.56
N ASP A 255 12.13 -18.60 14.70
CA ASP A 255 11.68 -19.98 14.96
C ASP A 255 10.15 -20.14 14.79
N ALA A 256 9.39 -19.10 15.17
CA ALA A 256 7.92 -19.14 15.09
C ALA A 256 7.38 -19.01 13.65
N ILE A 257 8.16 -18.47 12.72
CA ILE A 257 7.75 -18.31 11.31
C ILE A 257 8.48 -19.25 10.35
N GLU A 258 9.42 -20.07 10.81
CA GLU A 258 10.26 -20.92 9.95
C GLU A 258 9.40 -21.88 9.10
N GLU A 259 8.55 -22.69 9.73
CA GLU A 259 7.65 -23.59 8.99
C GLU A 259 6.67 -22.86 8.07
N PRO A 260 5.94 -21.80 8.52
CA PRO A 260 5.11 -21.00 7.62
C PRO A 260 5.89 -20.41 6.44
N LEU A 261 7.14 -19.99 6.66
CA LEU A 261 7.99 -19.40 5.64
C LEU A 261 8.35 -20.40 4.53
N GLU A 262 8.74 -21.64 4.91
CA GLU A 262 9.00 -22.72 3.96
C GLU A 262 7.76 -23.03 3.10
N ARG A 263 6.58 -23.01 3.72
CA ARG A 263 5.30 -23.21 3.03
C ARG A 263 5.00 -22.07 2.03
N VAL A 264 5.30 -20.82 2.38
CA VAL A 264 5.18 -19.68 1.46
C VAL A 264 6.08 -19.87 0.27
N PHE A 265 7.36 -20.21 0.45
CA PHE A 265 8.27 -20.49 -0.67
C PHE A 265 7.79 -21.64 -1.56
N ALA A 266 7.21 -22.69 -0.98
CA ALA A 266 6.64 -23.79 -1.76
C ALA A 266 5.44 -23.34 -2.59
N LEU A 267 4.54 -22.51 -2.04
CA LEU A 267 3.40 -21.95 -2.75
C LEU A 267 3.85 -21.01 -3.88
N GLU A 268 4.84 -20.15 -3.65
CA GLU A 268 5.38 -19.26 -4.68
C GLU A 268 5.96 -20.04 -5.88
N ARG A 269 6.71 -21.12 -5.62
CA ARG A 269 7.21 -21.99 -6.69
C ARG A 269 6.07 -22.63 -7.48
N GLU A 270 5.04 -23.15 -6.79
CA GLU A 270 3.87 -23.72 -7.46
C GLU A 270 3.11 -22.69 -8.29
N MET A 271 2.90 -21.49 -7.76
CA MET A 271 2.28 -20.38 -8.51
C MET A 271 3.09 -20.01 -9.74
N ALA A 272 4.41 -19.90 -9.62
CA ALA A 272 5.30 -19.61 -10.74
C ALA A 272 5.22 -20.68 -11.84
N GLU A 273 5.10 -21.95 -11.48
CA GLU A 273 4.91 -23.05 -12.44
C GLU A 273 3.56 -22.94 -13.16
N VAL A 274 2.48 -22.68 -12.43
CA VAL A 274 1.15 -22.48 -13.01
C VAL A 274 1.15 -21.31 -13.99
N MET A 275 1.76 -20.17 -13.61
CA MET A 275 1.82 -18.98 -14.46
C MET A 275 2.68 -19.17 -15.72
N ARG A 276 3.80 -19.92 -15.62
CA ARG A 276 4.66 -20.23 -16.80
C ARG A 276 4.00 -21.18 -17.80
N ASN A 277 3.27 -22.16 -17.30
CA ASN A 277 2.67 -23.20 -18.16
C ASN A 277 1.43 -22.70 -18.90
N GLY A 278 0.96 -21.51 -18.61
CA GLY A 278 -0.25 -20.92 -19.20
C GLY A 278 -1.50 -21.65 -18.72
N THR A 279 -2.39 -20.93 -18.19
CA THR A 279 -3.76 -21.39 -17.89
C THR A 279 -4.60 -21.48 -19.13
#